data_10379b3ee40e86d1f46c26469786367a
#
_entry.id   10379b3ee40e86d1f46c26469786367a
#
_cell.length_a   1.000
_cell.length_b   1.000
_cell.length_c   1.000
_cell.angle_alpha   90.00
_cell.angle_beta   90.00
_cell.angle_gamma   90.00
#
_symmetry.space_group_name_H-M   'P 1'
#
loop_
_entity.id
_entity.type
_entity.pdbx_description
1 polymer ?
#
loop_
_entity_poly.entity_id
_entity_poly.type
_entity_poly.pdbx_seq_one_letter_code
_entity_poly.pdbx_strand_id
1 'polypeptide(L)'
;MDILSKAKALEAEGKKVIHFEVGESDFNTAEPIVSAGIKALKEGKTKYTAAEGLPALRNQISQYYAHIGLDISESRIFVTSGASSGLMLLSALLFNRGDEVFLPDPGYPCNDTFLAQVGAKTTRINLKASEKFRFSPNALETLWSNCSKGILLASPSNPLGAVLDKILLQEIAQFVRRKNGFFILDEIYQGLIHGNEPYSSGLAVSDDLFVINSFSKFFGMTGWRLGWVVIPSSAAELFSRLTQNLIISPNAPAQYAALAAFSKEAMMIHAERAKFFSLRAKKLGLGLKELGFEIPLMPQGGFYLYIDISKFGLSSDEFCQRLLDDFHVAVTPGTDFGTHEASRYIRFSCTTSDANIEEGLSRLAKAIPFLS
;
A
#
# COMPACT_ATOMS: atom_id res chain seq x y z
N MET A 1 -4.76 12.79 -7.63
CA MET A 1 -4.44 12.77 -9.10
C MET A 1 -4.27 14.18 -9.65
N ASP A 2 -5.05 15.15 -9.21
CA ASP A 2 -4.99 16.53 -9.70
C ASP A 2 -3.66 17.22 -9.36
N ILE A 3 -3.13 17.02 -8.15
CA ILE A 3 -1.84 17.56 -7.71
C ILE A 3 -0.70 17.09 -8.63
N LEU A 4 -0.62 15.78 -8.93
CA LEU A 4 0.42 15.23 -9.81
C LEU A 4 0.33 15.80 -11.23
N SER A 5 -0.88 15.93 -11.78
CA SER A 5 -1.09 16.49 -13.12
C SER A 5 -0.65 17.94 -13.17
N LYS A 6 -0.97 18.72 -12.14
CA LYS A 6 -0.58 20.11 -12.01
C LYS A 6 0.93 20.27 -11.80
N ALA A 7 1.55 19.43 -10.97
CA ALA A 7 2.99 19.39 -10.77
C ALA A 7 3.74 19.17 -12.11
N LYS A 8 3.29 18.20 -12.91
CA LYS A 8 3.85 17.95 -14.25
C LYS A 8 3.66 19.12 -15.23
N ALA A 9 2.53 19.84 -15.13
CA ALA A 9 2.33 21.05 -15.95
C ALA A 9 3.36 22.14 -15.58
N LEU A 10 3.58 22.37 -14.29
CA LEU A 10 4.61 23.32 -13.81
C LEU A 10 6.03 22.90 -14.24
N GLU A 11 6.34 21.61 -14.24
CA GLU A 11 7.62 21.10 -14.74
C GLU A 11 7.78 21.34 -16.25
N ALA A 12 6.70 21.18 -17.02
CA ALA A 12 6.71 21.50 -18.45
C ALA A 12 6.95 23.00 -18.72
N GLU A 13 6.62 23.89 -17.78
CA GLU A 13 6.94 25.32 -17.81
C GLU A 13 8.37 25.63 -17.32
N GLY A 14 9.17 24.60 -16.97
CA GLY A 14 10.55 24.75 -16.50
C GLY A 14 10.67 25.01 -15.00
N LYS A 15 9.60 24.84 -14.21
CA LYS A 15 9.66 24.95 -12.75
C LYS A 15 10.21 23.66 -12.14
N LYS A 16 11.09 23.77 -11.15
CA LYS A 16 11.55 22.62 -10.38
C LYS A 16 10.55 22.32 -9.25
N VAL A 17 9.75 21.27 -9.40
CA VAL A 17 8.82 20.80 -8.36
C VAL A 17 9.51 19.76 -7.47
N ILE A 18 9.26 19.83 -6.16
CA ILE A 18 9.65 18.80 -5.19
C ILE A 18 8.45 17.92 -4.94
N HIS A 19 8.57 16.63 -5.27
CA HIS A 19 7.50 15.65 -5.21
C HIS A 19 7.49 14.90 -3.88
N PHE A 20 6.44 15.08 -3.08
CA PHE A 20 6.11 14.29 -1.89
C PHE A 20 4.72 13.64 -1.98
N GLU A 21 4.02 13.78 -3.11
CA GLU A 21 2.67 13.23 -3.32
C GLU A 21 2.70 11.80 -3.86
N VAL A 22 3.77 11.39 -4.55
CA VAL A 22 3.85 10.09 -5.23
C VAL A 22 4.42 9.02 -4.31
N GLY A 23 3.74 7.90 -4.21
CA GLY A 23 4.22 6.71 -3.48
C GLY A 23 4.96 5.73 -4.39
N GLU A 24 5.94 6.20 -5.13
CA GLU A 24 6.79 5.40 -6.01
C GLU A 24 8.26 5.67 -5.70
N SER A 25 9.03 4.59 -5.59
CA SER A 25 10.47 4.66 -5.30
C SER A 25 11.23 5.46 -6.35
N ASP A 26 12.15 6.33 -5.93
CA ASP A 26 13.12 7.02 -6.79
C ASP A 26 14.25 6.10 -7.31
N PHE A 27 14.34 4.88 -6.78
CA PHE A 27 15.28 3.87 -7.27
C PHE A 27 14.71 3.13 -8.47
N ASN A 28 15.53 2.95 -9.50
CA ASN A 28 15.21 2.05 -10.61
C ASN A 28 15.06 0.61 -10.13
N THR A 29 14.33 -0.22 -10.90
CA THR A 29 14.29 -1.66 -10.66
C THR A 29 15.71 -2.23 -10.56
N ALA A 30 15.96 -3.12 -9.61
CA ALA A 30 17.27 -3.70 -9.36
C ALA A 30 17.79 -4.46 -10.60
N GLU A 31 19.10 -4.30 -10.92
CA GLU A 31 19.71 -4.84 -12.13
C GLU A 31 19.49 -6.35 -12.34
N PRO A 32 19.56 -7.23 -11.32
CA PRO A 32 19.26 -8.65 -11.52
C PRO A 32 17.86 -8.89 -12.11
N ILE A 33 16.88 -8.08 -11.74
CA ILE A 33 15.49 -8.17 -12.21
C ILE A 33 15.41 -7.68 -13.66
N VAL A 34 16.04 -6.55 -13.97
CA VAL A 34 16.08 -5.98 -15.33
C VAL A 34 16.73 -6.95 -16.30
N SER A 35 17.91 -7.48 -15.94
CA SER A 35 18.63 -8.48 -16.73
C SER A 35 17.81 -9.75 -16.96
N ALA A 36 17.11 -10.26 -15.94
CA ALA A 36 16.22 -11.41 -16.09
C ALA A 36 15.03 -11.11 -17.02
N GLY A 37 14.46 -9.92 -16.97
CA GLY A 37 13.39 -9.49 -17.86
C GLY A 37 13.85 -9.40 -19.31
N ILE A 38 15.01 -8.79 -19.57
CA ILE A 38 15.61 -8.75 -20.90
C ILE A 38 15.86 -10.16 -21.45
N LYS A 39 16.40 -11.04 -20.61
CA LYS A 39 16.64 -12.44 -20.97
C LYS A 39 15.33 -13.13 -21.32
N ALA A 40 14.29 -12.97 -20.53
CA ALA A 40 12.97 -13.57 -20.77
C ALA A 40 12.40 -13.15 -22.16
N LEU A 41 12.51 -11.86 -22.49
CA LEU A 41 12.07 -11.35 -23.79
C LEU A 41 12.89 -11.95 -24.95
N LYS A 42 14.22 -12.00 -24.83
CA LYS A 42 15.12 -12.58 -25.85
C LYS A 42 14.87 -14.09 -26.06
N GLU A 43 14.47 -14.82 -25.00
CA GLU A 43 14.14 -16.24 -25.04
C GLU A 43 12.68 -16.52 -25.49
N GLY A 44 11.92 -15.48 -25.85
CA GLY A 44 10.54 -15.64 -26.29
C GLY A 44 9.56 -16.08 -25.20
N LYS A 45 9.84 -15.77 -23.94
CA LYS A 45 8.95 -16.04 -22.79
C LYS A 45 7.75 -15.07 -22.75
N THR A 46 6.99 -15.03 -23.86
CA THR A 46 5.91 -14.05 -24.08
C THR A 46 4.56 -14.71 -24.30
N LYS A 47 4.46 -16.03 -24.09
CA LYS A 47 3.20 -16.77 -24.21
C LYS A 47 2.45 -16.81 -22.88
N TYR A 48 1.18 -17.18 -22.92
CA TYR A 48 0.38 -17.37 -21.71
C TYR A 48 1.06 -18.34 -20.72
N THR A 49 0.97 -17.99 -19.44
CA THR A 49 1.27 -18.87 -18.32
C THR A 49 -0.02 -19.46 -17.76
N ALA A 50 0.06 -20.33 -16.77
CA ALA A 50 -1.10 -20.70 -15.98
C ALA A 50 -1.74 -19.45 -15.34
N ALA A 51 -3.04 -19.48 -15.12
CA ALA A 51 -3.78 -18.36 -14.54
C ALA A 51 -3.31 -18.04 -13.12
N GLU A 52 -2.88 -19.04 -12.38
CA GLU A 52 -2.30 -18.92 -11.05
C GLU A 52 -0.89 -18.30 -11.07
N GLY A 53 -0.29 -18.18 -12.24
CA GLY A 53 1.10 -17.75 -12.44
C GLY A 53 2.09 -18.91 -12.62
N LEU A 54 3.35 -18.56 -12.90
CA LEU A 54 4.44 -19.53 -13.06
C LEU A 54 4.64 -20.35 -11.80
N PRO A 55 4.66 -21.71 -11.88
CA PRO A 55 4.92 -22.55 -10.70
C PRO A 55 6.23 -22.18 -9.99
N ALA A 56 7.29 -21.88 -10.74
CA ALA A 56 8.57 -21.47 -10.19
C ALA A 56 8.46 -20.16 -9.37
N LEU A 57 7.63 -19.20 -9.79
CA LEU A 57 7.43 -17.95 -9.05
C LEU A 57 6.59 -18.18 -7.79
N ARG A 58 5.56 -18.99 -7.86
CA ARG A 58 4.74 -19.38 -6.71
C ARG A 58 5.58 -20.09 -5.64
N ASN A 59 6.49 -20.97 -6.07
CA ASN A 59 7.45 -21.62 -5.20
C ASN A 59 8.40 -20.60 -4.53
N GLN A 60 8.95 -19.63 -5.28
CA GLN A 60 9.79 -18.59 -4.72
C GLN A 60 9.04 -17.71 -3.69
N ILE A 61 7.77 -17.41 -3.94
CA ILE A 61 6.93 -16.69 -2.98
C ILE A 61 6.69 -17.54 -1.72
N SER A 62 6.42 -18.85 -1.87
CA SER A 62 6.30 -19.77 -0.73
C SER A 62 7.58 -19.77 0.10
N GLN A 63 8.76 -19.89 -0.55
CA GLN A 63 10.05 -19.80 0.14
C GLN A 63 10.29 -18.45 0.82
N TYR A 64 9.87 -17.35 0.21
CA TYR A 64 9.93 -16.02 0.83
C TYR A 64 9.15 -15.99 2.16
N TYR A 65 7.94 -16.56 2.20
CA TYR A 65 7.19 -16.71 3.45
C TYR A 65 7.87 -17.65 4.44
N ALA A 66 8.48 -18.74 3.97
CA ALA A 66 9.21 -19.67 4.84
C ALA A 66 10.41 -19.00 5.55
N HIS A 67 11.10 -18.05 4.90
CA HIS A 67 12.18 -17.27 5.51
C HIS A 67 11.73 -16.40 6.70
N ILE A 68 10.45 -16.04 6.76
CA ILE A 68 9.85 -15.33 7.89
C ILE A 68 9.05 -16.24 8.82
N GLY A 69 9.26 -17.56 8.71
CA GLY A 69 8.67 -18.56 9.59
C GLY A 69 7.23 -18.98 9.26
N LEU A 70 6.78 -18.75 8.03
CA LEU A 70 5.41 -19.08 7.59
C LEU A 70 5.44 -20.18 6.51
N ASP A 71 4.81 -21.32 6.79
CA ASP A 71 4.66 -22.41 5.83
C ASP A 71 3.40 -22.21 4.98
N ILE A 72 3.57 -21.61 3.81
CA ILE A 72 2.47 -21.31 2.88
C ILE A 72 2.58 -22.19 1.65
N SER A 73 1.60 -23.07 1.46
CA SER A 73 1.51 -23.93 0.27
C SER A 73 1.39 -23.09 -1.02
N GLU A 74 2.13 -23.49 -2.04
CA GLU A 74 2.05 -22.89 -3.38
C GLU A 74 0.62 -22.92 -3.95
N SER A 75 -0.20 -23.90 -3.57
CA SER A 75 -1.60 -24.01 -4.02
C SER A 75 -2.48 -22.85 -3.53
N ARG A 76 -2.07 -22.14 -2.50
CA ARG A 76 -2.73 -20.96 -1.95
C ARG A 76 -2.27 -19.65 -2.59
N ILE A 77 -1.19 -19.66 -3.37
CA ILE A 77 -0.54 -18.47 -3.92
C ILE A 77 -0.97 -18.28 -5.37
N PHE A 78 -1.48 -17.10 -5.69
CA PHE A 78 -1.88 -16.72 -7.05
C PHE A 78 -1.16 -15.42 -7.42
N VAL A 79 -0.42 -15.46 -8.52
CA VAL A 79 0.23 -14.27 -9.09
C VAL A 79 -0.83 -13.42 -9.78
N THR A 80 -0.75 -12.10 -9.63
CA THR A 80 -1.73 -11.16 -10.18
C THR A 80 -1.05 -10.03 -10.97
N SER A 81 -1.81 -9.35 -11.83
CA SER A 81 -1.33 -8.19 -12.58
C SER A 81 -1.27 -6.93 -11.68
N GLY A 82 -0.43 -7.01 -10.64
CA GLY A 82 -0.33 -6.06 -9.53
C GLY A 82 -1.36 -6.32 -8.44
N ALA A 83 -1.17 -5.69 -7.27
CA ALA A 83 -2.10 -5.81 -6.15
C ALA A 83 -3.52 -5.33 -6.51
N SER A 84 -3.65 -4.30 -7.35
CA SER A 84 -4.96 -3.79 -7.79
C SER A 84 -5.83 -4.86 -8.45
N SER A 85 -5.23 -5.67 -9.35
CA SER A 85 -5.92 -6.81 -9.96
C SER A 85 -6.29 -7.87 -8.91
N GLY A 86 -5.42 -8.11 -7.92
CA GLY A 86 -5.72 -9.00 -6.80
C GLY A 86 -6.91 -8.51 -5.97
N LEU A 87 -6.98 -7.21 -5.66
CA LEU A 87 -8.10 -6.61 -4.93
C LEU A 87 -9.42 -6.70 -5.71
N MET A 88 -9.38 -6.43 -7.02
CA MET A 88 -10.55 -6.60 -7.89
C MET A 88 -11.05 -8.04 -7.90
N LEU A 89 -10.16 -9.01 -8.07
CA LEU A 89 -10.50 -10.43 -8.09
C LEU A 89 -11.04 -10.90 -6.73
N LEU A 90 -10.44 -10.46 -5.62
CA LEU A 90 -10.95 -10.79 -4.29
C LEU A 90 -12.31 -10.15 -4.04
N SER A 91 -12.53 -8.91 -4.47
CA SER A 91 -13.84 -8.26 -4.38
C SER A 91 -14.91 -9.04 -5.14
N ALA A 92 -14.58 -9.49 -6.36
CA ALA A 92 -15.49 -10.30 -7.18
C ALA A 92 -15.72 -11.72 -6.65
N LEU A 93 -14.75 -12.30 -5.93
CA LEU A 93 -14.90 -13.61 -5.30
C LEU A 93 -15.78 -13.57 -4.06
N LEU A 94 -15.60 -12.54 -3.22
CA LEU A 94 -16.06 -12.55 -1.83
C LEU A 94 -17.35 -11.77 -1.60
N PHE A 95 -17.67 -10.81 -2.46
CA PHE A 95 -18.78 -9.88 -2.21
C PHE A 95 -19.78 -9.82 -3.36
N ASN A 96 -21.02 -9.57 -3.01
CA ASN A 96 -22.14 -9.42 -3.92
C ASN A 96 -22.75 -8.02 -3.77
N ARG A 97 -23.67 -7.69 -4.68
CA ARG A 97 -24.43 -6.46 -4.61
C ARG A 97 -25.21 -6.35 -3.31
N GLY A 98 -24.97 -5.27 -2.57
CA GLY A 98 -25.62 -4.96 -1.31
C GLY A 98 -24.89 -5.47 -0.07
N ASP A 99 -23.86 -6.30 -0.23
CA ASP A 99 -22.95 -6.66 0.87
C ASP A 99 -22.25 -5.42 1.40
N GLU A 100 -22.03 -5.35 2.70
CA GLU A 100 -21.33 -4.25 3.36
C GLU A 100 -19.91 -4.70 3.75
N VAL A 101 -18.92 -3.85 3.42
CA VAL A 101 -17.51 -4.09 3.73
C VAL A 101 -16.94 -2.90 4.49
N PHE A 102 -16.26 -3.18 5.60
CA PHE A 102 -15.63 -2.14 6.42
C PHE A 102 -14.25 -1.75 5.87
N LEU A 103 -14.04 -0.43 5.81
CA LEU A 103 -12.76 0.19 5.46
C LEU A 103 -12.34 1.17 6.57
N PRO A 104 -11.02 1.38 6.79
CA PRO A 104 -10.56 2.45 7.68
C PRO A 104 -10.74 3.83 7.03
N ASP A 105 -10.95 4.85 7.85
CA ASP A 105 -10.89 6.26 7.46
C ASP A 105 -9.90 6.98 8.39
N PRO A 106 -8.73 7.45 7.90
CA PRO A 106 -8.30 7.43 6.50
C PRO A 106 -7.84 6.05 6.02
N GLY A 107 -7.95 5.82 4.69
CA GLY A 107 -7.55 4.58 4.04
C GLY A 107 -7.21 4.76 2.56
N TYR A 108 -6.76 3.70 1.89
CA TYR A 108 -6.40 3.76 0.48
C TYR A 108 -7.64 3.94 -0.40
N PRO A 109 -7.72 5.03 -1.20
CA PRO A 109 -8.96 5.43 -1.86
C PRO A 109 -9.50 4.44 -2.90
N CYS A 110 -8.61 3.68 -3.57
CA CYS A 110 -9.06 2.74 -4.59
C CYS A 110 -9.86 1.56 -4.03
N ASN A 111 -9.80 1.29 -2.72
CA ASN A 111 -10.54 0.19 -2.10
C ASN A 111 -12.05 0.35 -2.28
N ASP A 112 -12.58 1.57 -2.14
CA ASP A 112 -13.99 1.86 -2.42
C ASP A 112 -14.37 1.53 -3.86
N THR A 113 -13.49 1.87 -4.82
CA THR A 113 -13.73 1.60 -6.24
C THR A 113 -13.79 0.10 -6.54
N PHE A 114 -12.86 -0.68 -5.96
CA PHE A 114 -12.86 -2.13 -6.15
C PHE A 114 -14.12 -2.80 -5.61
N LEU A 115 -14.62 -2.35 -4.47
CA LEU A 115 -15.84 -2.86 -3.85
C LEU A 115 -17.10 -2.37 -4.61
N ALA A 116 -17.11 -1.12 -5.04
CA ALA A 116 -18.22 -0.57 -5.81
C ALA A 116 -18.45 -1.29 -7.15
N GLN A 117 -17.40 -1.80 -7.80
CA GLN A 117 -17.51 -2.55 -9.05
C GLN A 117 -18.38 -3.81 -8.94
N VAL A 118 -18.41 -4.44 -7.77
CA VAL A 118 -19.27 -5.60 -7.49
C VAL A 118 -20.60 -5.22 -6.84
N GLY A 119 -20.84 -3.91 -6.65
CA GLY A 119 -22.05 -3.37 -6.02
C GLY A 119 -22.06 -3.55 -4.50
N ALA A 120 -20.94 -3.85 -3.88
CA ALA A 120 -20.79 -3.83 -2.43
C ALA A 120 -20.79 -2.38 -1.91
N LYS A 121 -21.27 -2.19 -0.70
CA LYS A 121 -21.27 -0.91 0.02
C LYS A 121 -20.09 -0.84 0.96
N THR A 122 -19.53 0.34 1.14
CA THR A 122 -18.45 0.55 2.10
C THR A 122 -18.97 1.30 3.33
N THR A 123 -18.59 0.82 4.51
CA THR A 123 -18.78 1.53 5.79
C THR A 123 -17.42 1.84 6.35
N ARG A 124 -17.17 3.14 6.58
CA ARG A 124 -15.87 3.60 7.06
C ARG A 124 -15.81 3.60 8.58
N ILE A 125 -14.70 3.12 9.12
CA ILE A 125 -14.37 3.15 10.54
C ILE A 125 -13.39 4.29 10.77
N ASN A 126 -13.87 5.33 11.45
CA ASN A 126 -13.09 6.53 11.72
C ASN A 126 -11.96 6.25 12.70
N LEU A 127 -10.74 6.43 12.25
CA LEU A 127 -9.53 6.33 13.06
C LEU A 127 -9.18 7.72 13.60
N LYS A 128 -8.94 7.84 14.90
CA LYS A 128 -8.72 9.12 15.56
C LYS A 128 -7.23 9.40 15.80
N ALA A 129 -6.80 10.63 15.54
CA ALA A 129 -5.44 11.09 15.82
C ALA A 129 -5.09 11.00 17.32
N SER A 130 -6.05 11.28 18.22
CA SER A 130 -5.89 11.15 19.68
C SER A 130 -5.58 9.70 20.12
N GLU A 131 -5.93 8.72 19.31
CA GLU A 131 -5.65 7.29 19.52
C GLU A 131 -4.51 6.81 18.60
N LYS A 132 -3.73 7.74 18.02
CA LYS A 132 -2.66 7.46 17.04
C LYS A 132 -3.17 6.62 15.85
N PHE A 133 -4.40 6.89 15.41
CA PHE A 133 -5.08 6.17 14.34
C PHE A 133 -5.15 4.66 14.54
N ARG A 134 -5.17 4.19 15.79
CA ARG A 134 -5.28 2.77 16.10
C ARG A 134 -6.66 2.25 15.74
N PHE A 135 -6.69 1.13 15.03
CA PHE A 135 -7.93 0.42 14.75
C PHE A 135 -8.47 -0.23 16.04
N SER A 136 -9.79 -0.11 16.27
CA SER A 136 -10.46 -0.72 17.43
C SER A 136 -11.45 -1.81 16.97
N PRO A 137 -11.26 -3.07 17.37
CA PRO A 137 -12.23 -4.15 17.09
C PRO A 137 -13.63 -3.89 17.63
N ASN A 138 -13.77 -3.11 18.71
CA ASN A 138 -15.07 -2.75 19.29
C ASN A 138 -15.95 -1.95 18.30
N ALA A 139 -15.32 -1.19 17.38
CA ALA A 139 -16.05 -0.50 16.34
C ALA A 139 -16.78 -1.48 15.40
N LEU A 140 -16.17 -2.63 15.11
CA LEU A 140 -16.81 -3.68 14.33
C LEU A 140 -18.01 -4.29 15.06
N GLU A 141 -17.91 -4.53 16.37
CA GLU A 141 -19.03 -5.10 17.14
C GLU A 141 -20.26 -4.19 17.11
N THR A 142 -20.05 -2.90 17.17
CA THR A 142 -21.12 -1.89 17.16
C THR A 142 -21.76 -1.74 15.78
N LEU A 143 -20.96 -1.83 14.71
CA LEU A 143 -21.41 -1.51 13.35
C LEU A 143 -21.84 -2.76 12.55
N TRP A 144 -21.44 -3.96 12.97
CA TRP A 144 -21.71 -5.18 12.21
C TRP A 144 -23.20 -5.53 12.17
N SER A 145 -23.74 -5.56 10.97
CA SER A 145 -25.14 -5.86 10.66
C SER A 145 -25.29 -7.18 9.91
N ASN A 146 -26.52 -7.54 9.55
CA ASN A 146 -26.80 -8.71 8.72
C ASN A 146 -26.27 -8.57 7.27
N CYS A 147 -26.10 -7.34 6.81
CA CYS A 147 -25.52 -7.05 5.48
C CYS A 147 -24.00 -7.03 5.49
N SER A 148 -23.38 -6.97 6.67
CA SER A 148 -21.92 -6.91 6.79
C SER A 148 -21.31 -8.26 6.43
N LYS A 149 -20.29 -8.24 5.53
CA LYS A 149 -19.66 -9.44 4.98
C LYS A 149 -18.14 -9.45 5.11
N GLY A 150 -17.52 -8.32 5.36
CA GLY A 150 -16.06 -8.32 5.46
C GLY A 150 -15.44 -7.02 5.89
N ILE A 151 -14.12 -7.08 6.02
CA ILE A 151 -13.26 -5.95 6.31
C ILE A 151 -12.02 -6.03 5.43
N LEU A 152 -11.55 -4.87 4.95
CA LEU A 152 -10.29 -4.73 4.25
C LEU A 152 -9.42 -3.70 4.99
N LEU A 153 -8.28 -4.16 5.49
CA LEU A 153 -7.28 -3.35 6.19
C LEU A 153 -5.94 -3.45 5.47
N ALA A 154 -5.02 -2.53 5.79
CA ALA A 154 -3.64 -2.57 5.29
C ALA A 154 -2.64 -2.49 6.45
N SER A 155 -1.53 -3.24 6.36
CA SER A 155 -0.44 -3.23 7.33
C SER A 155 0.91 -3.51 6.65
N PRO A 156 1.83 -2.52 6.60
CA PRO A 156 1.66 -1.09 6.90
C PRO A 156 0.62 -0.39 6.03
N SER A 157 -0.06 0.62 6.58
CA SER A 157 -1.18 1.28 5.89
C SER A 157 -0.74 2.53 5.11
N ASN A 158 -1.49 2.84 4.06
CA ASN A 158 -1.49 4.13 3.37
C ASN A 158 -2.82 4.84 3.71
N PRO A 159 -2.80 6.08 4.27
CA PRO A 159 -1.68 7.04 4.29
C PRO A 159 -0.83 7.05 5.58
N LEU A 160 -1.16 6.25 6.60
CA LEU A 160 -0.69 6.42 7.97
C LEU A 160 0.71 5.85 8.26
N GLY A 161 1.15 4.85 7.48
CA GLY A 161 2.34 4.06 7.82
C GLY A 161 2.18 3.22 9.10
N ALA A 162 0.94 3.05 9.58
CA ALA A 162 0.63 2.28 10.79
C ALA A 162 0.78 0.78 10.53
N VAL A 163 1.31 0.05 11.52
CA VAL A 163 1.42 -1.41 11.53
C VAL A 163 0.39 -1.97 12.52
N LEU A 164 -0.36 -2.97 12.08
CA LEU A 164 -1.25 -3.74 12.96
C LEU A 164 -0.43 -4.81 13.70
N ASP A 165 -0.45 -4.77 15.01
CA ASP A 165 0.24 -5.78 15.82
C ASP A 165 -0.46 -7.13 15.75
N LYS A 166 0.27 -8.21 16.12
CA LYS A 166 -0.23 -9.57 16.03
C LYS A 166 -1.50 -9.81 16.87
N ILE A 167 -1.60 -9.19 18.04
CA ILE A 167 -2.73 -9.35 18.94
C ILE A 167 -3.98 -8.74 18.30
N LEU A 168 -3.85 -7.53 17.77
CA LEU A 168 -4.95 -6.85 17.08
C LEU A 168 -5.41 -7.62 15.84
N LEU A 169 -4.47 -8.15 15.04
CA LEU A 169 -4.80 -8.99 13.90
C LEU A 169 -5.56 -10.25 14.33
N GLN A 170 -5.17 -10.88 15.45
CA GLN A 170 -5.88 -12.05 16.02
C GLN A 170 -7.30 -11.71 16.45
N GLU A 171 -7.48 -10.59 17.17
CA GLU A 171 -8.79 -10.15 17.62
C GLU A 171 -9.75 -9.91 16.45
N ILE A 172 -9.26 -9.18 15.41
CA ILE A 172 -10.06 -8.92 14.21
C ILE A 172 -10.39 -10.22 13.47
N ALA A 173 -9.40 -11.10 13.25
CA ALA A 173 -9.60 -12.37 12.56
C ALA A 173 -10.63 -13.25 13.28
N GLN A 174 -10.53 -13.36 14.61
CA GLN A 174 -11.49 -14.10 15.42
C GLN A 174 -12.90 -13.50 15.37
N PHE A 175 -13.00 -12.17 15.43
CA PHE A 175 -14.28 -11.48 15.31
C PHE A 175 -14.93 -11.77 13.95
N VAL A 176 -14.21 -11.53 12.85
CA VAL A 176 -14.73 -11.73 11.49
C VAL A 176 -15.13 -13.19 11.25
N ARG A 177 -14.33 -14.15 11.76
CA ARG A 177 -14.65 -15.58 11.68
C ARG A 177 -15.94 -15.92 12.43
N ARG A 178 -16.15 -15.40 13.66
CA ARG A 178 -17.41 -15.59 14.41
C ARG A 178 -18.64 -15.07 13.67
N LYS A 179 -18.45 -14.04 12.84
CA LYS A 179 -19.49 -13.43 12.02
C LYS A 179 -19.68 -14.10 10.64
N ASN A 180 -18.91 -15.15 10.34
CA ASN A 180 -18.83 -15.77 9.01
C ASN A 180 -18.51 -14.76 7.90
N GLY A 181 -17.66 -13.78 8.22
CA GLY A 181 -17.22 -12.74 7.31
C GLY A 181 -15.87 -13.04 6.67
N PHE A 182 -15.40 -12.12 5.83
CA PHE A 182 -14.12 -12.19 5.14
C PHE A 182 -13.16 -11.10 5.63
N PHE A 183 -11.91 -11.47 5.87
CA PHE A 183 -10.86 -10.53 6.21
C PHE A 183 -9.82 -10.48 5.09
N ILE A 184 -9.74 -9.32 4.42
CA ILE A 184 -8.70 -9.02 3.42
C ILE A 184 -7.66 -8.14 4.09
N LEU A 185 -6.39 -8.55 4.05
CA LEU A 185 -5.27 -7.78 4.56
C LEU A 185 -4.31 -7.43 3.43
N ASP A 186 -4.15 -6.14 3.19
CA ASP A 186 -3.20 -5.60 2.23
C ASP A 186 -1.82 -5.42 2.89
N GLU A 187 -0.85 -6.24 2.46
CA GLU A 187 0.52 -6.26 2.96
C GLU A 187 1.53 -5.74 1.92
N ILE A 188 1.11 -4.90 0.99
CA ILE A 188 1.99 -4.44 -0.10
C ILE A 188 3.24 -3.70 0.38
N TYR A 189 3.25 -3.19 1.62
CA TYR A 189 4.39 -2.56 2.25
C TYR A 189 5.18 -3.52 3.17
N GLN A 190 4.89 -4.80 3.18
CA GLN A 190 5.71 -5.82 3.83
C GLN A 190 7.16 -5.71 3.32
N GLY A 191 8.13 -5.78 4.23
CA GLY A 191 9.55 -5.54 3.92
C GLY A 191 9.98 -4.07 4.06
N LEU A 192 9.04 -3.13 4.13
CA LEU A 192 9.30 -1.71 4.38
C LEU A 192 8.91 -1.32 5.83
N ILE A 193 9.38 -2.09 6.80
CA ILE A 193 9.15 -1.81 8.22
C ILE A 193 10.30 -0.94 8.76
N HIS A 194 9.97 0.04 9.58
CA HIS A 194 10.93 1.00 10.09
C HIS A 194 11.54 0.54 11.41
N GLY A 195 12.87 0.63 11.50
CA GLY A 195 13.59 0.29 12.73
C GLY A 195 13.38 -1.17 13.15
N ASN A 196 13.07 -1.36 14.43
CA ASN A 196 12.80 -2.66 15.04
C ASN A 196 11.32 -2.84 15.39
N GLU A 197 10.42 -2.16 14.67
CA GLU A 197 8.98 -2.33 14.90
C GLU A 197 8.58 -3.79 14.67
N PRO A 198 7.82 -4.38 15.61
CA PRO A 198 7.36 -5.74 15.47
C PRO A 198 6.33 -5.83 14.33
N TYR A 199 6.62 -6.63 13.33
CA TYR A 199 5.71 -6.90 12.24
C TYR A 199 5.24 -8.36 12.26
N SER A 200 3.97 -8.56 12.00
CA SER A 200 3.38 -9.89 11.80
C SER A 200 2.50 -9.87 10.56
N SER A 201 2.69 -10.85 9.67
CA SER A 201 1.73 -11.08 8.59
C SER A 201 0.42 -11.64 9.14
N GLY A 202 -0.69 -11.31 8.50
CA GLY A 202 -1.98 -11.94 8.79
C GLY A 202 -1.96 -13.46 8.62
N LEU A 203 -1.09 -13.97 7.76
CA LEU A 203 -0.89 -15.42 7.56
C LEU A 203 -0.30 -16.13 8.79
N ALA A 204 0.33 -15.38 9.71
CA ALA A 204 0.79 -15.92 11.00
C ALA A 204 -0.33 -16.03 12.04
N VAL A 205 -1.52 -15.51 11.70
CA VAL A 205 -2.65 -15.38 12.62
C VAL A 205 -3.78 -16.32 12.25
N SER A 206 -4.09 -16.47 10.97
CA SER A 206 -5.17 -17.34 10.50
C SER A 206 -4.98 -17.73 9.04
N ASP A 207 -5.30 -18.99 8.74
CA ASP A 207 -5.36 -19.51 7.36
C ASP A 207 -6.61 -19.08 6.60
N ASP A 208 -7.58 -18.46 7.27
CA ASP A 208 -8.83 -17.99 6.67
C ASP A 208 -8.71 -16.56 6.08
N LEU A 209 -7.56 -15.89 6.26
CA LEU A 209 -7.34 -14.56 5.71
C LEU A 209 -7.00 -14.60 4.22
N PHE A 210 -7.44 -13.55 3.54
CA PHE A 210 -7.04 -13.22 2.17
C PHE A 210 -5.97 -12.14 2.25
N VAL A 211 -4.73 -12.47 1.91
CA VAL A 211 -3.61 -11.54 1.99
C VAL A 211 -3.18 -11.11 0.59
N ILE A 212 -2.97 -9.83 0.40
CA ILE A 212 -2.46 -9.24 -0.84
C ILE A 212 -1.06 -8.73 -0.61
N ASN A 213 -0.18 -8.98 -1.58
CA ASN A 213 1.16 -8.40 -1.61
C ASN A 213 1.55 -7.99 -3.03
N SER A 214 2.66 -7.29 -3.19
CA SER A 214 3.05 -6.70 -4.46
C SER A 214 4.55 -6.68 -4.67
N PHE A 215 4.98 -6.82 -5.92
CA PHE A 215 6.34 -6.52 -6.32
C PHE A 215 6.61 -5.02 -6.47
N SER A 216 5.58 -4.17 -6.42
CA SER A 216 5.69 -2.73 -6.68
C SER A 216 6.50 -1.96 -5.64
N LYS A 217 6.48 -2.37 -4.35
CA LYS A 217 7.00 -1.53 -3.26
C LYS A 217 8.37 -2.00 -2.78
N PHE A 218 8.43 -3.03 -1.96
CA PHE A 218 9.71 -3.56 -1.45
C PHE A 218 10.65 -4.01 -2.58
N PHE A 219 10.13 -4.66 -3.60
CA PHE A 219 10.91 -5.19 -4.72
C PHE A 219 11.21 -4.14 -5.82
N GLY A 220 10.67 -2.93 -5.74
CA GLY A 220 10.95 -1.85 -6.69
C GLY A 220 10.52 -2.11 -8.13
N MET A 221 9.43 -2.86 -8.31
CA MET A 221 8.91 -3.27 -9.63
C MET A 221 7.56 -2.60 -9.96
N THR A 222 7.41 -1.30 -9.71
CA THR A 222 6.13 -0.59 -9.84
C THR A 222 5.54 -0.72 -11.24
N GLY A 223 6.30 -0.39 -12.28
CA GLY A 223 5.86 -0.42 -13.68
C GLY A 223 5.71 -1.82 -14.29
N TRP A 224 6.23 -2.87 -13.63
CA TRP A 224 6.12 -4.25 -14.10
C TRP A 224 4.72 -4.84 -13.92
N ARG A 225 3.89 -4.20 -13.09
CA ARG A 225 2.51 -4.60 -12.82
C ARG A 225 2.39 -6.06 -12.38
N LEU A 226 3.05 -6.40 -11.27
CA LEU A 226 3.05 -7.76 -10.72
C LEU A 226 2.80 -7.73 -9.21
N GLY A 227 2.03 -8.69 -8.72
CA GLY A 227 1.72 -8.91 -7.30
C GLY A 227 1.27 -10.34 -7.09
N TRP A 228 0.81 -10.64 -5.90
CA TRP A 228 0.21 -11.95 -5.59
C TRP A 228 -0.82 -11.83 -4.47
N VAL A 229 -1.68 -12.83 -4.41
CA VAL A 229 -2.58 -13.06 -3.29
C VAL A 229 -2.29 -14.41 -2.66
N VAL A 230 -2.45 -14.50 -1.35
CA VAL A 230 -2.48 -15.76 -0.61
C VAL A 230 -3.89 -15.92 -0.05
N ILE A 231 -4.53 -17.03 -0.36
CA ILE A 231 -5.93 -17.26 -0.04
C ILE A 231 -6.12 -18.56 0.76
N PRO A 232 -7.26 -18.73 1.45
CA PRO A 232 -7.63 -20.01 2.05
C PRO A 232 -7.69 -21.14 1.02
N SER A 233 -7.23 -22.34 1.38
CA SER A 233 -7.26 -23.50 0.46
C SER A 233 -8.66 -23.80 -0.07
N SER A 234 -9.69 -23.57 0.76
CA SER A 234 -11.10 -23.76 0.37
C SER A 234 -11.59 -22.84 -0.75
N ALA A 235 -10.93 -21.69 -0.95
CA ALA A 235 -11.26 -20.72 -1.99
C ALA A 235 -10.44 -20.91 -3.28
N ALA A 236 -9.38 -21.75 -3.26
CA ALA A 236 -8.39 -21.82 -4.32
C ALA A 236 -8.98 -22.21 -5.68
N GLU A 237 -9.87 -23.20 -5.72
CA GLU A 237 -10.49 -23.66 -6.98
C GLU A 237 -11.39 -22.58 -7.61
N LEU A 238 -12.20 -21.90 -6.78
CA LEU A 238 -13.07 -20.82 -7.25
C LEU A 238 -12.27 -19.63 -7.75
N PHE A 239 -11.21 -19.27 -7.02
CA PHE A 239 -10.33 -18.17 -7.40
C PHE A 239 -9.57 -18.46 -8.70
N SER A 240 -9.10 -19.70 -8.87
CA SER A 240 -8.47 -20.15 -10.13
C SER A 240 -9.41 -19.99 -11.33
N ARG A 241 -10.65 -20.47 -11.20
CA ARG A 241 -11.66 -20.31 -12.27
C ARG A 241 -11.96 -18.84 -12.56
N LEU A 242 -12.07 -18.01 -11.52
CA LEU A 242 -12.31 -16.58 -11.67
C LEU A 242 -11.15 -15.91 -12.42
N THR A 243 -9.91 -16.19 -12.03
CA THR A 243 -8.71 -15.64 -12.66
C THR A 243 -8.59 -16.08 -14.13
N GLN A 244 -8.86 -17.34 -14.44
CA GLN A 244 -8.88 -17.86 -15.82
C GLN A 244 -9.85 -17.08 -16.71
N ASN A 245 -11.03 -16.76 -16.20
CA ASN A 245 -12.09 -16.12 -16.99
C ASN A 245 -11.94 -14.60 -17.10
N LEU A 246 -11.38 -13.92 -16.09
CA LEU A 246 -11.27 -12.46 -16.07
C LEU A 246 -9.91 -11.95 -16.56
N ILE A 247 -8.82 -12.69 -16.29
CA ILE A 247 -7.45 -12.23 -16.53
C ILE A 247 -6.72 -13.09 -17.56
N ILE A 248 -7.08 -14.38 -17.68
CA ILE A 248 -6.42 -15.42 -18.50
C ILE A 248 -5.07 -15.81 -17.90
N SER A 249 -4.09 -14.89 -17.88
CA SER A 249 -2.79 -15.09 -17.23
C SER A 249 -2.12 -13.75 -16.89
N PRO A 250 -1.30 -13.69 -15.83
CA PRO A 250 -0.48 -12.52 -15.54
C PRO A 250 0.61 -12.31 -16.59
N ASN A 251 1.18 -11.10 -16.65
CA ASN A 251 2.26 -10.73 -17.57
C ASN A 251 3.45 -11.71 -17.48
N ALA A 252 3.67 -12.52 -18.51
CA ALA A 252 4.68 -13.56 -18.52
C ALA A 252 6.12 -13.01 -18.36
N PRO A 253 6.59 -12.03 -19.17
CA PRO A 253 7.93 -11.46 -18.99
C PRO A 253 8.19 -10.91 -17.57
N ALA A 254 7.18 -10.26 -16.97
CA ALA A 254 7.29 -9.75 -15.61
C ALA A 254 7.46 -10.86 -14.57
N GLN A 255 6.76 -11.98 -14.75
CA GLN A 255 6.90 -13.14 -13.86
C GLN A 255 8.31 -13.76 -13.93
N TYR A 256 8.88 -13.89 -15.14
CA TYR A 256 10.24 -14.38 -15.31
C TYR A 256 11.28 -13.41 -14.70
N ALA A 257 11.07 -12.09 -14.85
CA ALA A 257 11.90 -11.09 -14.20
C ALA A 257 11.83 -11.18 -12.67
N ALA A 258 10.64 -11.38 -12.13
CA ALA A 258 10.37 -11.47 -10.69
C ALA A 258 11.03 -12.69 -10.01
N LEU A 259 11.37 -13.74 -10.74
CA LEU A 259 12.19 -14.84 -10.20
C LEU A 259 13.54 -14.33 -9.66
N ALA A 260 14.15 -13.35 -10.33
CA ALA A 260 15.40 -12.76 -9.90
C ALA A 260 15.22 -11.79 -8.69
N ALA A 261 14.00 -11.33 -8.41
CA ALA A 261 13.74 -10.45 -7.26
C ALA A 261 14.03 -11.13 -5.91
N PHE A 262 13.94 -12.46 -5.85
CA PHE A 262 14.25 -13.25 -4.68
C PHE A 262 15.70 -13.75 -4.62
N SER A 263 16.54 -13.41 -5.61
CA SER A 263 17.97 -13.75 -5.56
C SER A 263 18.65 -13.06 -4.37
N LYS A 264 19.73 -13.68 -3.84
CA LYS A 264 20.49 -13.12 -2.72
C LYS A 264 20.93 -11.67 -3.01
N GLU A 265 21.39 -11.40 -4.24
CA GLU A 265 21.85 -10.09 -4.67
C GLU A 265 20.69 -9.07 -4.67
N ALA A 266 19.55 -9.38 -5.28
CA ALA A 266 18.39 -8.51 -5.31
C ALA A 266 17.84 -8.25 -3.90
N MET A 267 17.75 -9.28 -3.05
CA MET A 267 17.29 -9.15 -1.67
C MET A 267 18.20 -8.24 -0.82
N MET A 268 19.50 -8.25 -1.05
CA MET A 268 20.44 -7.31 -0.40
C MET A 268 20.15 -5.88 -0.84
N ILE A 269 19.93 -5.64 -2.13
CA ILE A 269 19.57 -4.32 -2.67
C ILE A 269 18.22 -3.83 -2.08
N HIS A 270 17.22 -4.70 -2.01
CA HIS A 270 15.91 -4.36 -1.44
C HIS A 270 16.01 -4.01 0.05
N ALA A 271 16.76 -4.79 0.82
CA ALA A 271 16.97 -4.52 2.24
C ALA A 271 17.72 -3.20 2.50
N GLU A 272 18.70 -2.88 1.65
CA GLU A 272 19.41 -1.59 1.72
C GLU A 272 18.48 -0.42 1.42
N ARG A 273 17.68 -0.51 0.36
CA ARG A 273 16.69 0.51 0.00
C ARG A 273 15.62 0.70 1.09
N ALA A 274 15.16 -0.38 1.72
CA ALA A 274 14.23 -0.30 2.84
C ALA A 274 14.83 0.51 4.01
N LYS A 275 16.15 0.36 4.29
CA LYS A 275 16.85 1.19 5.28
C LYS A 275 16.88 2.66 4.87
N PHE A 276 17.12 2.98 3.59
CA PHE A 276 17.06 4.35 3.10
C PHE A 276 15.67 4.97 3.31
N PHE A 277 14.59 4.26 2.98
CA PHE A 277 13.25 4.78 3.23
C PHE A 277 12.96 5.01 4.71
N SER A 278 13.41 4.13 5.59
CA SER A 278 13.28 4.32 7.04
C SER A 278 14.04 5.58 7.52
N LEU A 279 15.26 5.80 7.04
CA LEU A 279 16.06 6.99 7.37
C LEU A 279 15.42 8.28 6.82
N ARG A 280 14.94 8.26 5.58
CA ARG A 280 14.25 9.37 4.93
C ARG A 280 12.94 9.72 5.63
N ALA A 281 12.15 8.73 6.02
CA ALA A 281 10.92 8.95 6.80
C ALA A 281 11.23 9.62 8.15
N LYS A 282 12.28 9.17 8.84
CA LYS A 282 12.75 9.79 10.08
C LYS A 282 13.23 11.22 9.85
N LYS A 283 14.07 11.46 8.84
CA LYS A 283 14.62 12.79 8.50
C LYS A 283 13.50 13.78 8.17
N LEU A 284 12.58 13.38 7.28
CA LEU A 284 11.44 14.20 6.88
C LEU A 284 10.54 14.48 8.10
N GLY A 285 10.23 13.47 8.90
CA GLY A 285 9.39 13.64 10.09
C GLY A 285 9.99 14.55 11.15
N LEU A 286 11.29 14.47 11.39
CA LEU A 286 11.98 15.38 12.33
C LEU A 286 12.00 16.80 11.77
N GLY A 287 12.35 17.01 10.50
CA GLY A 287 12.34 18.33 9.88
C GLY A 287 10.95 18.98 9.88
N LEU A 288 9.89 18.21 9.61
CA LEU A 288 8.53 18.71 9.72
C LEU A 288 8.16 19.12 11.16
N LYS A 289 8.58 18.36 12.17
CA LYS A 289 8.37 18.72 13.58
C LYS A 289 9.13 20.00 13.98
N GLU A 290 10.36 20.17 13.51
CA GLU A 290 11.15 21.41 13.73
C GLU A 290 10.46 22.62 13.10
N LEU A 291 9.77 22.44 11.98
CA LEU A 291 8.93 23.45 11.36
C LEU A 291 7.56 23.63 12.06
N GLY A 292 7.35 22.91 13.16
CA GLY A 292 6.16 23.00 13.98
C GLY A 292 4.94 22.26 13.46
N PHE A 293 5.08 21.34 12.50
CA PHE A 293 3.97 20.49 12.12
C PHE A 293 3.70 19.41 13.18
N GLU A 294 2.42 19.10 13.38
CA GLU A 294 2.01 18.00 14.25
C GLU A 294 1.93 16.71 13.46
N ILE A 295 2.58 15.65 13.96
CA ILE A 295 2.58 14.31 13.39
C ILE A 295 1.99 13.36 14.43
N PRO A 296 0.68 13.04 14.36
CA PRO A 296 0.02 12.22 15.36
C PRO A 296 0.61 10.82 15.49
N LEU A 297 1.11 10.27 14.37
CA LEU A 297 1.79 8.99 14.30
C LEU A 297 3.03 9.08 13.42
N MET A 298 4.21 8.85 13.99
CA MET A 298 5.41 8.59 13.17
C MET A 298 5.25 7.24 12.48
N PRO A 299 5.53 7.14 11.17
CA PRO A 299 5.29 5.90 10.44
C PRO A 299 6.14 4.74 10.97
N GLN A 300 5.51 3.59 11.13
CA GLN A 300 6.12 2.32 11.53
C GLN A 300 6.55 1.49 10.31
N GLY A 301 6.06 1.86 9.12
CA GLY A 301 6.42 1.23 7.86
C GLY A 301 5.90 1.98 6.63
N GLY A 302 6.21 1.48 5.44
CA GLY A 302 5.92 2.16 4.18
C GLY A 302 6.79 3.39 3.97
N PHE A 303 6.26 4.42 3.30
CA PHE A 303 7.00 5.66 3.04
C PHE A 303 6.15 6.92 3.21
N TYR A 304 5.06 6.84 4.01
CA TYR A 304 4.15 7.95 4.17
C TYR A 304 4.16 8.51 5.58
N LEU A 305 4.00 9.84 5.65
CA LEU A 305 3.73 10.59 6.86
C LEU A 305 2.40 11.32 6.69
N TYR A 306 1.51 11.21 7.67
CA TYR A 306 0.21 11.87 7.67
C TYR A 306 0.21 12.96 8.73
N ILE A 307 0.06 14.21 8.29
CA ILE A 307 0.43 15.42 9.03
C ILE A 307 -0.81 16.25 9.30
N ASP A 308 -1.01 16.69 10.54
CA ASP A 308 -2.07 17.62 10.91
C ASP A 308 -1.66 19.05 10.55
N ILE A 309 -2.52 19.75 9.79
CA ILE A 309 -2.34 21.14 9.37
C ILE A 309 -3.40 22.08 9.95
N SER A 310 -4.21 21.61 10.89
CA SER A 310 -5.34 22.39 11.44
C SER A 310 -4.93 23.75 12.00
N LYS A 311 -3.69 23.88 12.50
CA LYS A 311 -3.16 25.15 13.01
C LYS A 311 -3.06 26.26 11.96
N PHE A 312 -3.05 25.92 10.68
CA PHE A 312 -2.95 26.92 9.61
C PHE A 312 -4.32 27.49 9.18
N GLY A 313 -5.42 26.91 9.66
CA GLY A 313 -6.78 27.38 9.32
C GLY A 313 -7.21 27.15 7.88
N LEU A 314 -6.41 26.46 7.08
CA LEU A 314 -6.72 26.11 5.68
C LEU A 314 -7.24 24.66 5.60
N SER A 315 -8.05 24.40 4.58
CA SER A 315 -8.35 23.03 4.18
C SER A 315 -7.11 22.36 3.56
N SER A 316 -7.06 21.02 3.62
CA SER A 316 -5.95 20.27 3.02
C SER A 316 -5.79 20.55 1.52
N ASP A 317 -6.89 20.74 0.82
CA ASP A 317 -6.89 21.05 -0.62
C ASP A 317 -6.29 22.42 -0.90
N GLU A 318 -6.71 23.46 -0.17
CA GLU A 318 -6.15 24.82 -0.29
C GLU A 318 -4.68 24.84 0.11
N PHE A 319 -4.31 24.16 1.20
CA PHE A 319 -2.93 24.08 1.65
C PHE A 319 -2.03 23.44 0.58
N CYS A 320 -2.43 22.28 0.03
CA CYS A 320 -1.69 21.60 -1.02
C CYS A 320 -1.58 22.45 -2.28
N GLN A 321 -2.66 23.15 -2.64
CA GLN A 321 -2.69 23.99 -3.83
C GLN A 321 -1.75 25.19 -3.71
N ARG A 322 -1.83 25.97 -2.62
CA ARG A 322 -0.93 27.10 -2.38
C ARG A 322 0.53 26.66 -2.30
N LEU A 323 0.80 25.55 -1.63
CA LEU A 323 2.15 25.01 -1.51
C LEU A 323 2.74 24.63 -2.86
N LEU A 324 1.94 24.06 -3.76
CA LEU A 324 2.37 23.71 -5.11
C LEU A 324 2.55 24.96 -5.98
N ASP A 325 1.59 25.88 -5.98
CA ASP A 325 1.59 27.05 -6.87
C ASP A 325 2.71 28.04 -6.55
N ASP A 326 2.88 28.36 -5.27
CA ASP A 326 3.76 29.43 -4.82
C ASP A 326 5.17 28.94 -4.47
N PHE A 327 5.28 27.68 -3.99
CA PHE A 327 6.54 27.13 -3.48
C PHE A 327 7.04 25.90 -4.22
N HIS A 328 6.25 25.38 -5.19
CA HIS A 328 6.58 24.23 -6.03
C HIS A 328 6.92 22.98 -5.21
N VAL A 329 6.14 22.72 -4.16
CA VAL A 329 6.19 21.50 -3.35
C VAL A 329 4.84 20.79 -3.48
N ALA A 330 4.86 19.57 -4.00
CA ALA A 330 3.67 18.75 -4.19
C ALA A 330 3.51 17.79 -3.01
N VAL A 331 2.32 17.82 -2.37
CA VAL A 331 1.89 16.90 -1.30
C VAL A 331 0.46 16.47 -1.59
N THR A 332 -0.03 15.39 -0.97
CA THR A 332 -1.40 14.90 -1.21
C THR A 332 -2.35 15.38 -0.13
N PRO A 333 -3.53 15.95 -0.47
CA PRO A 333 -4.52 16.36 0.51
C PRO A 333 -5.13 15.14 1.22
N GLY A 334 -5.52 15.32 2.47
CA GLY A 334 -6.13 14.26 3.28
C GLY A 334 -7.49 13.81 2.75
N THR A 335 -8.20 14.70 2.04
CA THR A 335 -9.47 14.43 1.36
C THR A 335 -9.38 13.33 0.31
N ASP A 336 -8.18 13.03 -0.21
CA ASP A 336 -7.94 11.86 -1.08
C ASP A 336 -8.08 10.52 -0.32
N PHE A 337 -7.97 10.50 1.02
CA PHE A 337 -7.88 9.27 1.81
C PHE A 337 -9.11 8.99 2.67
N GLY A 338 -10.03 9.92 2.79
CA GLY A 338 -11.18 9.75 3.64
C GLY A 338 -12.06 10.99 3.70
N THR A 339 -13.02 10.94 4.63
CA THR A 339 -13.97 12.01 4.87
C THR A 339 -13.95 12.52 6.31
N HIS A 340 -13.55 11.66 7.26
CA HIS A 340 -13.52 12.00 8.68
C HIS A 340 -12.33 12.91 8.99
N GLU A 341 -12.62 14.17 9.31
CA GLU A 341 -11.61 15.21 9.57
C GLU A 341 -10.52 15.33 8.47
N ALA A 342 -10.76 14.77 7.28
CA ALA A 342 -9.77 14.60 6.23
C ALA A 342 -9.16 15.94 5.76
N SER A 343 -9.95 17.05 5.80
CA SER A 343 -9.47 18.38 5.45
C SER A 343 -8.41 18.94 6.41
N ARG A 344 -8.20 18.30 7.58
CA ARG A 344 -7.16 18.67 8.56
C ARG A 344 -5.80 18.08 8.25
N TYR A 345 -5.70 17.15 7.31
CA TYR A 345 -4.48 16.36 7.12
C TYR A 345 -3.94 16.48 5.71
N ILE A 346 -2.63 16.30 5.59
CA ILE A 346 -1.93 16.12 4.32
C ILE A 346 -0.99 14.93 4.42
N ARG A 347 -0.73 14.25 3.28
CA ARG A 347 0.22 13.14 3.23
C ARG A 347 1.49 13.55 2.51
N PHE A 348 2.63 13.30 3.15
CA PHE A 348 3.95 13.30 2.52
C PHE A 348 4.40 11.88 2.19
N SER A 349 5.12 11.73 1.09
CA SER A 349 5.88 10.52 0.76
C SER A 349 7.38 10.79 0.84
N CYS A 350 8.15 9.90 1.44
CA CYS A 350 9.60 10.01 1.54
C CYS A 350 10.35 9.26 0.43
N THR A 351 9.71 9.08 -0.74
CA THR A 351 10.24 8.31 -1.87
C THR A 351 11.19 9.10 -2.78
N THR A 352 11.43 10.38 -2.48
CA THR A 352 12.36 11.23 -3.20
C THR A 352 13.77 11.23 -2.58
N SER A 353 14.76 11.82 -3.26
CA SER A 353 16.15 11.85 -2.79
C SER A 353 16.34 12.68 -1.51
N ASP A 354 17.41 12.42 -0.75
CA ASP A 354 17.76 13.19 0.45
C ASP A 354 17.93 14.68 0.17
N ALA A 355 18.50 15.04 -0.99
CA ALA A 355 18.64 16.43 -1.44
C ALA A 355 17.27 17.09 -1.68
N ASN A 356 16.32 16.36 -2.26
CA ASN A 356 14.96 16.86 -2.45
C ASN A 356 14.20 16.99 -1.13
N ILE A 357 14.45 16.10 -0.15
CA ILE A 357 13.86 16.22 1.19
C ILE A 357 14.36 17.51 1.86
N GLU A 358 15.67 17.80 1.80
CA GLU A 358 16.25 19.02 2.36
C GLU A 358 15.72 20.28 1.68
N GLU A 359 15.69 20.30 0.36
CA GLU A 359 15.13 21.41 -0.41
C GLU A 359 13.65 21.61 -0.13
N GLY A 360 12.87 20.50 -0.04
CA GLY A 360 11.45 20.55 0.29
C GLY A 360 11.20 21.14 1.67
N LEU A 361 11.96 20.73 2.69
CA LEU A 361 11.90 21.30 4.05
C LEU A 361 12.28 22.80 4.05
N SER A 362 13.31 23.20 3.27
CA SER A 362 13.68 24.60 3.11
C SER A 362 12.56 25.43 2.48
N ARG A 363 11.87 24.91 1.47
CA ARG A 363 10.73 25.59 0.84
C ARG A 363 9.53 25.67 1.77
N LEU A 364 9.25 24.61 2.53
CA LEU A 364 8.21 24.61 3.57
C LEU A 364 8.47 25.68 4.62
N ALA A 365 9.71 25.82 5.09
CA ALA A 365 10.07 26.88 6.05
C ALA A 365 9.74 28.28 5.51
N LYS A 366 9.97 28.52 4.22
CA LYS A 366 9.62 29.78 3.57
C LYS A 366 8.11 29.95 3.35
N ALA A 367 7.40 28.84 3.15
CA ALA A 367 5.95 28.83 2.88
C ALA A 367 5.10 29.11 4.13
N ILE A 368 5.51 28.59 5.30
CA ILE A 368 4.73 28.67 6.56
C ILE A 368 4.19 30.07 6.87
N PRO A 369 4.96 31.17 6.75
CA PRO A 369 4.43 32.52 7.05
C PRO A 369 3.30 32.96 6.10
N PHE A 370 3.11 32.33 4.98
CA PHE A 370 2.12 32.65 3.94
C PHE A 370 0.95 31.66 3.89
N LEU A 371 1.02 30.57 4.67
CA LEU A 371 0.00 29.54 4.73
C LEU A 371 -0.98 29.67 5.92
N SER A 372 -0.88 30.77 6.66
CA SER A 372 -1.77 31.10 7.78
C SER A 372 -2.83 32.11 7.39
#